data_e81141f261512b3f3a50dff30a9647af
#
_entry.id   e81141f261512b3f3a50dff30a9647af
#
_cell.length_a   1.000
_cell.length_b   1.000
_cell.length_c   1.000
_cell.angle_alpha   90.00
_cell.angle_beta   90.00
_cell.angle_gamma   90.00
#
_symmetry.space_group_name_H-M   'P 1'
#
loop_
_entity.id
_entity.type
_entity.pdbx_description
1 polymer ?
#
loop_
_entity_poly.entity_id
_entity_poly.type
_entity_poly.pdbx_seq_one_letter_code
_entity_poly.pdbx_strand_id
1 'polypeptide(L)'
;HYTSMISGRVISTEKEVVDFATVYLKGTNYGSYTNEKGIYHLKTVEGEYILVVSAVGYQTVEKKVKLAKGERIQVNVTIAPKVKELGEVVVTTSGVGRVNKSAFNAVAVDAKKLHNSTQTLAGALTKVPGVKLRESGGVGSDMQLYIDGFSGRHVKIFIDGIPQEGAGAAFDLNNVPINYADRIEVYKGVVPVGFGTDAIGGVVNIVTNKQPGKWFLDASYSYGSFNTHKSYVRFGQIFKNGFMYEVNAFQNFSDNDYYVDTYVRDFEIREDGSVRFPPLDKSKIYHLKRFNDQYHNEAVIGKIGVVGKKWADRLALSFNYSYFYKEIQTGVYQDVVFGEKFRKGHSLAPSLEYYKKNLFVKNLDLLLTANYNHNLTNNVDTASRAYNWRGE
;
A
#
# COMPACT_ATOMS: atom_id res chain seq x y z
N HIS A 1 -22.05 -18.92 -22.25
CA HIS A 1 -22.29 -17.86 -23.24
C HIS A 1 -23.13 -16.74 -22.60
N TYR A 2 -22.60 -15.54 -22.55
CA TYR A 2 -23.34 -14.36 -22.09
C TYR A 2 -24.39 -14.00 -23.13
N THR A 3 -25.67 -13.99 -22.72
CA THR A 3 -26.79 -13.73 -23.62
C THR A 3 -27.47 -12.40 -23.35
N SER A 4 -27.24 -11.79 -22.18
CA SER A 4 -27.90 -10.57 -21.75
C SER A 4 -26.88 -9.50 -21.41
N MET A 5 -27.27 -8.22 -21.49
CA MET A 5 -26.37 -7.10 -21.23
C MET A 5 -27.10 -5.97 -20.48
N ILE A 6 -26.41 -5.40 -19.51
CA ILE A 6 -26.80 -4.17 -18.83
C ILE A 6 -25.82 -3.09 -19.26
N SER A 7 -26.32 -1.96 -19.71
CA SER A 7 -25.53 -0.78 -20.01
C SER A 7 -26.15 0.45 -19.36
N GLY A 8 -25.37 1.49 -19.18
CA GLY A 8 -25.89 2.73 -18.61
C GLY A 8 -24.77 3.71 -18.30
N ARG A 9 -25.16 4.78 -17.68
CA ARG A 9 -24.29 5.87 -17.27
C ARG A 9 -24.38 6.08 -15.77
N VAL A 10 -23.25 6.32 -15.14
CA VAL A 10 -23.14 6.68 -13.73
C VAL A 10 -22.79 8.15 -13.63
N ILE A 11 -23.64 8.92 -12.97
CA ILE A 11 -23.44 10.35 -12.69
C ILE A 11 -23.59 10.62 -11.19
N SER A 12 -22.99 11.69 -10.71
CA SER A 12 -23.20 12.15 -9.35
C SER A 12 -24.48 12.99 -9.22
N THR A 13 -24.95 13.19 -8.00
CA THR A 13 -26.05 14.14 -7.71
C THR A 13 -25.70 15.58 -8.10
N GLU A 14 -24.42 15.90 -8.26
CA GLU A 14 -23.93 17.19 -8.75
C GLU A 14 -23.82 17.22 -10.29
N LYS A 15 -24.36 16.22 -10.97
CA LYS A 15 -24.34 16.02 -12.41
C LYS A 15 -22.95 15.84 -13.02
N GLU A 16 -21.97 15.47 -12.21
CA GLU A 16 -20.63 15.12 -12.69
C GLU A 16 -20.58 13.66 -13.16
N VAL A 17 -19.82 13.42 -14.19
CA VAL A 17 -19.56 12.06 -14.68
C VAL A 17 -18.69 11.32 -13.68
N VAL A 18 -19.06 10.08 -13.37
CA VAL A 18 -18.26 9.21 -12.48
C VAL A 18 -17.57 8.17 -13.35
N ASP A 19 -16.28 8.38 -13.58
CA ASP A 19 -15.45 7.39 -14.25
C ASP A 19 -14.92 6.36 -13.25
N PHE A 20 -14.56 5.21 -13.76
CA PHE A 20 -13.99 4.12 -12.99
C PHE A 20 -14.81 3.66 -11.77
N ALA A 21 -16.12 3.89 -11.80
CA ALA A 21 -17.02 3.27 -10.83
C ALA A 21 -17.10 1.76 -11.09
N THR A 22 -17.11 0.99 -10.04
CA THR A 22 -17.33 -0.46 -10.12
C THR A 22 -18.83 -0.73 -10.23
N VAL A 23 -19.22 -1.48 -11.25
CA VAL A 23 -20.61 -1.91 -11.48
C VAL A 23 -20.61 -3.44 -11.50
N TYR A 24 -21.32 -4.07 -10.59
CA TYR A 24 -21.34 -5.53 -10.51
C TYR A 24 -22.69 -6.06 -10.05
N LEU A 25 -22.93 -7.34 -10.30
CA LEU A 25 -24.09 -8.06 -9.83
C LEU A 25 -23.77 -8.81 -8.55
N LYS A 26 -24.48 -8.48 -7.48
CA LYS A 26 -24.22 -8.98 -6.13
C LYS A 26 -24.25 -10.52 -6.08
N GLY A 27 -23.23 -11.11 -5.48
CA GLY A 27 -23.11 -12.55 -5.35
C GLY A 27 -22.68 -13.29 -6.63
N THR A 28 -22.27 -12.58 -7.67
CA THR A 28 -21.80 -13.15 -8.93
C THR A 28 -20.40 -12.64 -9.29
N ASN A 29 -19.81 -13.22 -10.33
CA ASN A 29 -18.55 -12.74 -10.92
C ASN A 29 -18.77 -11.76 -12.07
N TYR A 30 -19.99 -11.32 -12.31
CA TYR A 30 -20.33 -10.40 -13.38
C TYR A 30 -20.12 -8.97 -12.92
N GLY A 31 -19.22 -8.26 -13.57
CA GLY A 31 -18.88 -6.89 -13.23
C GLY A 31 -18.21 -6.15 -14.37
N SER A 32 -18.19 -4.83 -14.26
CA SER A 32 -17.59 -3.91 -15.21
C SER A 32 -17.19 -2.62 -14.50
N TYR A 33 -16.54 -1.74 -15.22
CA TYR A 33 -16.17 -0.40 -14.76
C TYR A 33 -16.74 0.65 -15.71
N THR A 34 -17.00 1.85 -15.21
CA THR A 34 -17.34 2.98 -16.06
C THR A 34 -16.10 3.52 -16.76
N ASN A 35 -16.28 3.99 -17.99
CA ASN A 35 -15.27 4.68 -18.77
C ASN A 35 -15.20 6.18 -18.42
N GLU A 36 -14.38 6.94 -19.15
CA GLU A 36 -14.22 8.39 -18.97
C GLU A 36 -15.50 9.20 -19.12
N LYS A 37 -16.49 8.66 -19.83
CA LYS A 37 -17.82 9.27 -20.00
C LYS A 37 -18.85 8.77 -18.98
N GLY A 38 -18.41 7.96 -18.01
CA GLY A 38 -19.26 7.33 -17.02
C GLY A 38 -20.12 6.19 -17.54
N ILE A 39 -19.84 5.67 -18.71
CA ILE A 39 -20.61 4.62 -19.36
C ILE A 39 -20.03 3.25 -19.01
N TYR A 40 -20.91 2.31 -18.69
CA TYR A 40 -20.54 0.93 -18.44
C TYR A 40 -21.33 -0.03 -19.33
N HIS A 41 -20.72 -1.19 -19.59
CA HIS A 41 -21.36 -2.32 -20.26
C HIS A 41 -21.04 -3.58 -19.45
N LEU A 42 -22.09 -4.25 -18.99
CA LEU A 42 -21.96 -5.46 -18.18
C LEU A 42 -22.68 -6.62 -18.88
N LYS A 43 -21.94 -7.66 -19.19
CA LYS A 43 -22.48 -8.87 -19.81
C LYS A 43 -22.81 -9.90 -18.73
N THR A 44 -23.96 -10.53 -18.87
CA THR A 44 -24.46 -11.52 -17.91
C THR A 44 -25.34 -12.56 -18.59
N VAL A 45 -25.85 -13.48 -17.82
CA VAL A 45 -26.91 -14.41 -18.21
C VAL A 45 -28.26 -13.92 -17.68
N GLU A 46 -29.35 -14.48 -18.17
CA GLU A 46 -30.69 -14.20 -17.67
C GLU A 46 -30.81 -14.46 -16.16
N GLY A 47 -31.62 -13.68 -15.47
CA GLY A 47 -31.87 -13.81 -14.06
C GLY A 47 -32.31 -12.53 -13.37
N GLU A 48 -32.56 -12.65 -12.08
CA GLU A 48 -32.85 -11.53 -11.19
C GLU A 48 -31.61 -11.22 -10.35
N TYR A 49 -31.19 -9.97 -10.33
CA TYR A 49 -29.96 -9.56 -9.68
C TYR A 49 -30.14 -8.24 -8.93
N ILE A 50 -29.20 -8.00 -8.02
CA ILE A 50 -29.00 -6.69 -7.43
C ILE A 50 -27.77 -6.07 -8.09
N LEU A 51 -27.98 -5.00 -8.86
CA LEU A 51 -26.92 -4.21 -9.47
C LEU A 51 -26.34 -3.29 -8.41
N VAL A 52 -25.04 -3.39 -8.16
CA VAL A 52 -24.32 -2.57 -7.20
C VAL A 52 -23.40 -1.62 -7.95
N VAL A 53 -23.49 -0.34 -7.64
CA VAL A 53 -22.61 0.69 -8.16
C VAL A 53 -21.84 1.31 -7.00
N SER A 54 -20.53 1.26 -7.06
CA SER A 54 -19.62 1.73 -6.03
C SER A 54 -18.51 2.56 -6.65
N ALA A 55 -18.22 3.69 -6.06
CA ALA A 55 -17.10 4.54 -6.46
C ALA A 55 -16.47 5.20 -5.22
N VAL A 56 -15.18 5.53 -5.33
CA VAL A 56 -14.43 6.18 -4.25
C VAL A 56 -15.04 7.54 -3.94
N GLY A 57 -15.39 7.76 -2.67
CA GLY A 57 -15.97 9.03 -2.21
C GLY A 57 -17.46 9.18 -2.46
N TYR A 58 -18.12 8.14 -2.92
CA TYR A 58 -19.57 8.10 -3.15
C TYR A 58 -20.24 7.02 -2.32
N GLN A 59 -21.52 7.23 -2.02
CA GLN A 59 -22.35 6.21 -1.39
C GLN A 59 -22.64 5.09 -2.40
N THR A 60 -22.54 3.85 -1.94
CA THR A 60 -22.87 2.68 -2.75
C THR A 60 -24.39 2.63 -3.01
N VAL A 61 -24.78 2.41 -4.24
CA VAL A 61 -26.18 2.30 -4.66
C VAL A 61 -26.46 0.88 -5.12
N GLU A 62 -27.59 0.32 -4.67
CA GLU A 62 -28.09 -0.98 -5.08
C GLU A 62 -29.42 -0.81 -5.81
N LYS A 63 -29.57 -1.49 -6.96
CA LYS A 63 -30.82 -1.51 -7.74
C LYS A 63 -31.19 -2.95 -8.12
N LYS A 64 -32.45 -3.31 -7.96
CA LYS A 64 -32.96 -4.58 -8.44
C LYS A 64 -33.12 -4.53 -9.96
N VAL A 65 -32.61 -5.53 -10.65
CA VAL A 65 -32.71 -5.68 -12.11
C VAL A 65 -33.15 -7.09 -12.45
N LYS A 66 -33.93 -7.20 -13.51
CA LYS A 66 -34.38 -8.47 -14.04
C LYS A 66 -34.10 -8.51 -15.54
N LEU A 67 -33.47 -9.58 -15.98
CA LEU A 67 -33.08 -9.79 -17.37
C LEU A 67 -33.65 -11.10 -17.89
N ALA A 68 -34.35 -11.02 -19.03
CA ALA A 68 -34.68 -12.19 -19.82
C ALA A 68 -33.52 -12.58 -20.73
N LYS A 69 -33.59 -13.77 -21.28
CA LYS A 69 -32.56 -14.28 -22.20
C LYS A 69 -32.44 -13.38 -23.43
N GLY A 70 -31.24 -12.94 -23.71
CA GLY A 70 -30.93 -12.06 -24.86
C GLY A 70 -31.37 -10.62 -24.69
N GLU A 71 -31.91 -10.25 -23.53
CA GLU A 71 -32.37 -8.90 -23.27
C GLU A 71 -31.20 -7.94 -23.02
N ARG A 72 -31.35 -6.73 -23.54
CA ARG A 72 -30.42 -5.62 -23.29
C ARG A 72 -31.21 -4.50 -22.62
N ILE A 73 -30.83 -4.17 -21.40
CA ILE A 73 -31.46 -3.09 -20.64
C ILE A 73 -30.48 -1.94 -20.39
N GLN A 74 -31.05 -0.77 -20.24
CA GLN A 74 -30.30 0.43 -19.86
C GLN A 74 -30.65 0.80 -18.41
N VAL A 75 -29.64 0.88 -17.55
CA VAL A 75 -29.81 1.29 -16.16
C VAL A 75 -28.83 2.43 -15.89
N ASN A 76 -29.39 3.64 -15.79
CA ASN A 76 -28.62 4.81 -15.39
C ASN A 76 -28.68 4.96 -13.88
N VAL A 77 -27.56 5.25 -13.27
CA VAL A 77 -27.42 5.32 -11.82
C VAL A 77 -26.89 6.68 -11.42
N THR A 78 -27.52 7.30 -10.44
CA THR A 78 -27.07 8.52 -9.80
C THR A 78 -26.54 8.17 -8.41
N ILE A 79 -25.32 8.54 -8.12
CA ILE A 79 -24.68 8.30 -6.83
C ILE A 79 -24.39 9.62 -6.11
N ALA A 80 -24.61 9.62 -4.79
CA ALA A 80 -24.36 10.79 -3.96
C ALA A 80 -22.94 10.73 -3.38
N PRO A 81 -22.23 11.86 -3.31
CA PRO A 81 -21.00 11.92 -2.53
C PRO A 81 -21.28 11.47 -1.09
N LYS A 82 -20.33 10.77 -0.48
CA LYS A 82 -20.42 10.49 0.95
C LYS A 82 -20.42 11.82 1.67
N VAL A 83 -21.57 12.16 2.24
CA VAL A 83 -21.69 13.32 3.11
C VAL A 83 -20.84 13.02 4.34
N LYS A 84 -19.85 13.87 4.62
CA LYS A 84 -19.15 13.84 5.89
C LYS A 84 -20.18 14.09 6.99
N GLU A 85 -20.44 13.10 7.82
CA GLU A 85 -21.11 13.40 9.07
C GLU A 85 -20.28 14.49 9.78
N LEU A 86 -20.96 15.54 10.24
CA LEU A 86 -20.35 16.58 11.08
C LEU A 86 -19.73 15.88 12.28
N GLY A 87 -18.40 15.74 12.28
CA GLY A 87 -17.66 15.01 13.31
C GLY A 87 -16.63 14.01 12.78
N GLU A 88 -16.74 13.56 11.54
CA GLU A 88 -15.70 12.79 10.91
C GLU A 88 -14.70 13.71 10.22
N VAL A 89 -13.59 13.99 10.88
CA VAL A 89 -12.44 14.58 10.21
C VAL A 89 -11.80 13.46 9.41
N VAL A 90 -12.33 13.24 8.23
CA VAL A 90 -11.64 12.45 7.24
C VAL A 90 -10.43 13.29 6.85
N VAL A 91 -9.29 12.91 7.36
CA VAL A 91 -8.02 13.37 6.86
C VAL A 91 -7.84 12.68 5.50
N THR A 92 -8.63 13.13 4.56
CA THR A 92 -8.37 12.82 3.18
C THR A 92 -7.21 13.69 2.73
N THR A 93 -6.50 13.26 1.75
CA THR A 93 -5.77 14.07 0.78
C THR A 93 -6.75 15.01 0.11
N SER A 94 -7.25 15.81 0.86
CA SER A 94 -8.61 16.27 0.89
C SER A 94 -8.93 17.28 -0.18
N GLY A 95 -8.11 18.06 -0.67
CA GLY A 95 -8.37 18.90 -1.84
C GLY A 95 -8.17 18.12 -3.14
N VAL A 96 -7.23 17.18 -3.13
CA VAL A 96 -6.85 16.41 -4.30
C VAL A 96 -7.90 15.36 -4.67
N GLY A 97 -8.60 14.79 -3.69
CA GLY A 97 -9.62 13.78 -3.95
C GLY A 97 -10.91 14.29 -4.59
N ARG A 98 -11.16 15.60 -4.58
CA ARG A 98 -12.35 16.21 -5.20
C ARG A 98 -12.11 16.81 -6.57
N VAL A 99 -10.88 17.19 -6.87
CA VAL A 99 -10.54 17.78 -8.15
C VAL A 99 -10.48 16.66 -9.19
N ASN A 100 -11.56 16.52 -9.95
CA ASN A 100 -11.66 15.67 -11.14
C ASN A 100 -11.38 14.18 -10.94
N LYS A 101 -12.12 13.51 -10.04
CA LYS A 101 -12.19 12.03 -10.05
C LYS A 101 -12.61 11.47 -11.41
N SER A 102 -13.31 12.26 -12.21
CA SER A 102 -13.71 11.93 -13.59
C SER A 102 -12.52 11.79 -14.56
N ALA A 103 -11.37 12.39 -14.26
CA ALA A 103 -10.18 12.33 -15.12
C ALA A 103 -9.17 11.26 -14.70
N PHE A 104 -9.36 10.61 -13.55
CA PHE A 104 -8.39 9.69 -12.98
C PHE A 104 -8.92 8.28 -12.88
N ASN A 105 -8.09 7.35 -13.29
CA ASN A 105 -8.34 5.93 -13.16
C ASN A 105 -7.96 5.50 -11.74
N ALA A 106 -8.89 5.56 -10.80
CA ALA A 106 -8.64 5.29 -9.40
C ALA A 106 -9.46 4.10 -8.88
N VAL A 107 -8.83 3.28 -8.04
CA VAL A 107 -9.46 2.16 -7.33
C VAL A 107 -9.19 2.33 -5.84
N ALA A 108 -10.18 2.07 -5.00
CA ALA A 108 -9.97 2.01 -3.55
C ALA A 108 -10.21 0.61 -3.01
N VAL A 109 -9.36 0.21 -2.09
CA VAL A 109 -9.52 -1.01 -1.30
C VAL A 109 -9.96 -0.61 0.10
N ASP A 110 -11.07 -1.18 0.58
CA ASP A 110 -11.51 -1.02 1.95
C ASP A 110 -10.65 -1.90 2.87
N ALA A 111 -9.63 -1.29 3.48
CA ALA A 111 -8.72 -2.00 4.36
C ALA A 111 -9.34 -2.39 5.70
N LYS A 112 -10.42 -1.74 6.13
CA LYS A 112 -11.13 -2.07 7.38
C LYS A 112 -11.61 -3.51 7.42
N LYS A 113 -12.06 -4.05 6.29
CA LYS A 113 -12.52 -5.43 6.18
C LYS A 113 -11.41 -6.47 6.38
N LEU A 114 -10.16 -6.04 6.26
CA LEU A 114 -8.97 -6.88 6.40
C LEU A 114 -8.26 -6.66 7.73
N HIS A 115 -8.75 -5.74 8.57
CA HIS A 115 -8.20 -5.52 9.91
C HIS A 115 -8.23 -6.81 10.72
N ASN A 116 -7.25 -6.96 11.61
CA ASN A 116 -7.03 -8.16 12.41
C ASN A 116 -6.65 -9.42 11.61
N SER A 117 -6.37 -9.26 10.34
CA SER A 117 -5.71 -10.29 9.55
C SER A 117 -4.18 -10.16 9.63
N THR A 118 -3.45 -11.19 9.24
CA THR A 118 -1.98 -11.17 9.18
C THR A 118 -1.45 -10.50 7.91
N GLN A 119 -2.32 -9.93 7.08
CA GLN A 119 -1.92 -9.29 5.84
C GLN A 119 -1.18 -7.99 6.08
N THR A 120 -0.23 -7.71 5.20
CA THR A 120 0.41 -6.40 5.05
C THR A 120 -0.35 -5.53 4.06
N LEU A 121 -0.05 -4.24 4.00
CA LEU A 121 -0.60 -3.36 2.97
C LEU A 121 -0.26 -3.83 1.56
N ALA A 122 0.94 -4.38 1.37
CA ALA A 122 1.34 -4.97 0.10
C ALA A 122 0.43 -6.13 -0.31
N GLY A 123 0.14 -7.04 0.62
CA GLY A 123 -0.79 -8.15 0.38
C GLY A 123 -2.20 -7.69 0.00
N ALA A 124 -2.70 -6.64 0.63
CA ALA A 124 -4.00 -6.06 0.31
C ALA A 124 -4.04 -5.44 -1.09
N LEU A 125 -2.96 -4.83 -1.54
CA LEU A 125 -2.86 -4.24 -2.88
C LEU A 125 -2.95 -5.26 -4.00
N THR A 126 -2.54 -6.50 -3.77
CA THR A 126 -2.64 -7.56 -4.80
C THR A 126 -4.07 -7.88 -5.20
N LYS A 127 -5.05 -7.48 -4.40
CA LYS A 127 -6.49 -7.64 -4.71
C LYS A 127 -7.00 -6.59 -5.70
N VAL A 128 -6.23 -5.57 -5.99
CA VAL A 128 -6.58 -4.53 -6.97
C VAL A 128 -6.23 -5.03 -8.37
N PRO A 129 -7.17 -5.02 -9.33
CA PRO A 129 -6.87 -5.38 -10.71
C PRO A 129 -5.75 -4.51 -11.30
N GLY A 130 -4.80 -5.14 -12.00
CA GLY A 130 -3.65 -4.45 -12.60
C GLY A 130 -2.50 -4.18 -11.65
N VAL A 131 -2.64 -4.44 -10.36
CA VAL A 131 -1.56 -4.34 -9.37
C VAL A 131 -0.94 -5.71 -9.17
N LYS A 132 0.36 -5.80 -9.38
CA LYS A 132 1.17 -7.01 -9.17
C LYS A 132 2.31 -6.70 -8.21
N LEU A 133 2.59 -7.66 -7.37
CA LEU A 133 3.64 -7.60 -6.38
C LEU A 133 4.67 -8.69 -6.67
N ARG A 134 5.94 -8.31 -6.70
CA ARG A 134 7.06 -9.25 -6.79
C ARG A 134 7.92 -9.14 -5.54
N GLU A 135 8.01 -10.23 -4.80
CA GLU A 135 8.88 -10.35 -3.64
C GLU A 135 10.09 -11.23 -3.96
N SER A 136 11.26 -10.87 -3.46
CA SER A 136 12.50 -11.61 -3.68
C SER A 136 12.84 -12.59 -2.57
N GLY A 137 12.03 -12.70 -1.52
CA GLY A 137 12.27 -13.60 -0.38
C GLY A 137 11.28 -13.44 0.76
N GLY A 138 11.74 -13.65 1.98
CA GLY A 138 10.94 -13.54 3.20
C GLY A 138 10.72 -12.11 3.68
N VAL A 139 10.40 -11.96 4.97
CA VAL A 139 10.19 -10.66 5.61
C VAL A 139 11.42 -9.76 5.43
N GLY A 140 11.21 -8.53 5.01
CA GLY A 140 12.27 -7.56 4.75
C GLY A 140 12.99 -7.72 3.41
N SER A 141 12.58 -8.67 2.56
CA SER A 141 13.10 -8.80 1.21
C SER A 141 12.65 -7.65 0.31
N ASP A 142 13.39 -7.41 -0.76
CA ASP A 142 13.03 -6.41 -1.74
C ASP A 142 11.70 -6.75 -2.39
N MET A 143 10.84 -5.75 -2.45
CA MET A 143 9.52 -5.86 -3.03
C MET A 143 9.40 -4.86 -4.17
N GLN A 144 8.86 -5.30 -5.29
CA GLN A 144 8.54 -4.44 -6.42
C GLN A 144 7.03 -4.42 -6.66
N LEU A 145 6.47 -3.22 -6.73
CA LEU A 145 5.07 -2.99 -7.03
C LEU A 145 4.93 -2.58 -8.50
N TYR A 146 4.06 -3.27 -9.22
CA TYR A 146 3.73 -2.97 -10.61
C TYR A 146 2.26 -2.56 -10.71
N ILE A 147 2.02 -1.43 -11.33
CA ILE A 147 0.67 -0.98 -11.68
C ILE A 147 0.60 -0.93 -13.21
N ASP A 148 -0.26 -1.76 -13.80
CA ASP A 148 -0.42 -1.88 -15.26
C ASP A 148 0.91 -2.06 -16.03
N GLY A 149 1.87 -2.78 -15.43
CA GLY A 149 3.17 -3.08 -16.03
C GLY A 149 4.29 -2.10 -15.71
N PHE A 150 4.03 -0.97 -15.03
CA PHE A 150 5.07 -0.06 -14.57
C PHE A 150 5.71 -0.53 -13.28
N SER A 151 7.04 -0.43 -13.19
CA SER A 151 7.79 -0.87 -12.01
C SER A 151 7.75 0.15 -10.87
N GLY A 152 8.15 -0.30 -9.66
CA GLY A 152 8.16 0.50 -8.44
C GLY A 152 8.90 1.85 -8.51
N ARG A 153 9.81 2.04 -9.45
CA ARG A 153 10.46 3.35 -9.67
C ARG A 153 9.51 4.42 -10.17
N HIS A 154 8.42 4.01 -10.81
CA HIS A 154 7.43 4.90 -11.40
C HIS A 154 6.15 4.97 -10.58
N VAL A 155 6.08 4.22 -9.47
CA VAL A 155 4.95 4.20 -8.55
C VAL A 155 5.36 4.94 -7.29
N LYS A 156 4.61 5.98 -6.94
CA LYS A 156 4.81 6.74 -5.71
C LYS A 156 3.85 6.31 -4.63
N ILE A 157 4.34 6.31 -3.39
CA ILE A 157 3.58 5.94 -2.20
C ILE A 157 3.40 7.16 -1.33
N PHE A 158 2.16 7.40 -0.92
CA PHE A 158 1.76 8.47 -0.01
C PHE A 158 1.02 7.91 1.19
N ILE A 159 1.16 8.58 2.31
CA ILE A 159 0.34 8.35 3.49
C ILE A 159 -0.40 9.64 3.80
N ASP A 160 -1.73 9.62 3.75
CA ASP A 160 -2.57 10.81 3.90
C ASP A 160 -2.11 12.00 3.04
N GLY A 161 -1.69 11.72 1.81
CA GLY A 161 -1.21 12.71 0.84
C GLY A 161 0.24 13.16 0.99
N ILE A 162 0.96 12.63 1.95
CA ILE A 162 2.37 12.96 2.18
C ILE A 162 3.25 11.92 1.49
N PRO A 163 4.18 12.33 0.62
CA PRO A 163 5.06 11.39 -0.07
C PRO A 163 5.98 10.68 0.91
N GLN A 164 6.19 9.38 0.68
CA GLN A 164 7.06 8.53 1.51
C GLN A 164 8.43 8.31 0.87
N GLU A 165 8.83 9.14 -0.04
CA GLU A 165 10.17 9.08 -0.64
C GLU A 165 11.24 9.31 0.44
N GLY A 166 12.24 8.44 0.44
CA GLY A 166 13.32 8.54 1.39
C GLY A 166 12.99 8.12 2.82
N ALA A 167 11.78 7.63 3.09
CA ALA A 167 11.44 7.12 4.42
C ALA A 167 12.18 5.84 4.84
N GLY A 168 12.99 5.30 3.93
CA GLY A 168 13.81 4.11 4.19
C GLY A 168 13.06 2.79 3.99
N ALA A 169 13.83 1.71 3.98
CA ALA A 169 13.30 0.36 3.74
C ALA A 169 12.29 -0.12 4.81
N ALA A 170 12.32 0.47 6.00
CA ALA A 170 11.38 0.11 7.08
C ALA A 170 9.92 0.51 6.77
N PHE A 171 9.71 1.49 5.88
CA PHE A 171 8.39 1.94 5.45
C PHE A 171 7.91 1.29 4.14
N ASP A 172 8.56 0.26 3.66
CA ASP A 172 8.03 -0.52 2.53
C ASP A 172 6.66 -1.07 2.88
N LEU A 173 5.75 -1.08 1.89
CA LEU A 173 4.38 -1.59 2.07
C LEU A 173 4.34 -3.02 2.61
N ASN A 174 5.41 -3.79 2.40
CA ASN A 174 5.55 -5.14 2.93
C ASN A 174 5.74 -5.18 4.46
N ASN A 175 6.18 -4.09 5.06
CA ASN A 175 6.43 -3.97 6.50
C ASN A 175 5.28 -3.29 7.25
N VAL A 176 4.40 -2.60 6.55
CA VAL A 176 3.30 -1.85 7.16
C VAL A 176 2.08 -2.76 7.34
N PRO A 177 1.59 -2.95 8.57
CA PRO A 177 0.42 -3.80 8.81
C PRO A 177 -0.85 -3.20 8.21
N ILE A 178 -1.78 -4.07 7.83
CA ILE A 178 -3.07 -3.65 7.24
C ILE A 178 -3.91 -2.79 8.18
N ASN A 179 -3.78 -2.98 9.49
CA ASN A 179 -4.50 -2.20 10.49
C ASN A 179 -4.15 -0.69 10.48
N TYR A 180 -3.03 -0.34 9.86
CA TYR A 180 -2.61 1.06 9.70
C TYR A 180 -3.53 1.84 8.75
N ALA A 181 -4.16 1.17 7.80
CA ALA A 181 -4.97 1.79 6.78
C ALA A 181 -6.48 1.65 7.05
N ASP A 182 -7.21 2.70 6.77
CA ASP A 182 -8.66 2.68 6.63
C ASP A 182 -9.06 2.25 5.22
N ARG A 183 -8.38 2.85 4.24
CA ARG A 183 -8.49 2.46 2.83
C ARG A 183 -7.16 2.68 2.13
N ILE A 184 -7.00 2.02 0.99
CA ILE A 184 -5.86 2.21 0.10
C ILE A 184 -6.42 2.69 -1.23
N GLU A 185 -5.94 3.83 -1.70
CA GLU A 185 -6.31 4.40 -2.99
C GLU A 185 -5.19 4.14 -3.99
N VAL A 186 -5.53 3.61 -5.16
CA VAL A 186 -4.58 3.38 -6.25
C VAL A 186 -5.00 4.23 -7.44
N TYR A 187 -4.14 5.14 -7.86
CA TYR A 187 -4.32 5.99 -9.04
C TYR A 187 -3.45 5.47 -10.16
N LYS A 188 -4.04 5.18 -11.32
CA LYS A 188 -3.37 4.63 -12.50
C LYS A 188 -3.32 5.68 -13.60
N GLY A 189 -2.20 5.75 -14.32
CA GLY A 189 -2.06 6.68 -15.43
C GLY A 189 -1.90 8.13 -14.98
N VAL A 190 -2.75 9.03 -15.44
CA VAL A 190 -2.72 10.45 -15.03
C VAL A 190 -3.14 10.57 -13.57
N VAL A 191 -2.29 11.18 -12.77
CA VAL A 191 -2.50 11.34 -11.32
C VAL A 191 -2.90 12.76 -10.96
N PRO A 192 -3.63 12.97 -9.85
CA PRO A 192 -3.97 14.30 -9.37
C PRO A 192 -2.73 15.19 -9.14
N VAL A 193 -2.84 16.46 -9.48
CA VAL A 193 -1.74 17.43 -9.40
C VAL A 193 -1.07 17.49 -8.02
N GLY A 194 -1.84 17.27 -6.95
CA GLY A 194 -1.31 17.26 -5.58
C GLY A 194 -0.30 16.16 -5.27
N PHE A 195 -0.19 15.12 -6.10
CA PHE A 195 0.77 14.04 -5.93
C PHE A 195 2.09 14.25 -6.69
N GLY A 196 2.22 15.34 -7.44
CA GLY A 196 3.42 15.64 -8.21
C GLY A 196 3.41 15.08 -9.64
N THR A 197 4.37 15.53 -10.44
CA THR A 197 4.40 15.26 -11.90
C THR A 197 5.24 14.05 -12.30
N ASP A 198 6.03 13.51 -11.39
CA ASP A 198 6.98 12.43 -11.65
C ASP A 198 6.42 11.02 -11.33
N ALA A 199 5.15 10.92 -10.94
CA ALA A 199 4.46 9.66 -10.70
C ALA A 199 3.88 9.09 -12.01
N ILE A 200 4.75 8.68 -12.93
CA ILE A 200 4.37 8.24 -14.29
C ILE A 200 3.60 6.93 -14.27
N GLY A 201 3.97 6.00 -13.40
CA GLY A 201 3.36 4.67 -13.33
C GLY A 201 2.12 4.58 -12.46
N GLY A 202 1.88 5.58 -11.62
CA GLY A 202 0.76 5.62 -10.70
C GLY A 202 1.13 6.03 -9.29
N VAL A 203 0.09 6.18 -8.47
CA VAL A 203 0.20 6.56 -7.06
C VAL A 203 -0.58 5.59 -6.19
N VAL A 204 0.01 5.17 -5.09
CA VAL A 204 -0.66 4.47 -3.99
C VAL A 204 -0.75 5.43 -2.81
N ASN A 205 -1.97 5.75 -2.39
CA ASN A 205 -2.21 6.60 -1.24
C ASN A 205 -2.88 5.80 -0.13
N ILE A 206 -2.23 5.73 1.02
CA ILE A 206 -2.74 5.04 2.20
C ILE A 206 -3.47 6.08 3.05
N VAL A 207 -4.75 5.84 3.28
CA VAL A 207 -5.58 6.72 4.09
C VAL A 207 -5.79 6.09 5.46
N THR A 208 -5.37 6.79 6.50
CA THR A 208 -5.53 6.36 7.89
C THR A 208 -6.84 6.84 8.46
N ASN A 209 -7.42 6.05 9.39
CA ASN A 209 -8.71 6.40 10.01
C ASN A 209 -8.53 7.33 11.20
N LYS A 210 -9.39 8.34 11.32
CA LYS A 210 -9.41 9.29 12.43
C LYS A 210 -10.84 9.66 12.78
N GLN A 211 -11.24 9.45 14.04
CA GLN A 211 -12.54 9.82 14.56
C GLN A 211 -12.39 10.96 15.59
N PRO A 212 -13.05 12.10 15.42
CA PRO A 212 -12.97 13.22 16.36
C PRO A 212 -13.71 12.94 17.67
N GLY A 213 -13.22 13.54 18.75
CA GLY A 213 -13.86 13.55 20.07
C GLY A 213 -13.58 12.34 20.94
N LYS A 214 -12.92 11.31 20.44
CA LYS A 214 -12.59 10.11 21.21
C LYS A 214 -11.12 9.79 21.10
N TRP A 215 -10.55 9.24 22.17
CA TRP A 215 -9.27 8.59 22.07
C TRP A 215 -9.45 7.21 21.42
N PHE A 216 -8.44 6.75 20.73
CA PHE A 216 -8.42 5.42 20.13
C PHE A 216 -7.11 4.72 20.48
N LEU A 217 -7.21 3.43 20.62
CA LEU A 217 -6.07 2.53 20.79
C LEU A 217 -6.32 1.25 20.00
N ASP A 218 -5.43 0.98 19.06
CA ASP A 218 -5.36 -0.27 18.35
C ASP A 218 -4.02 -0.92 18.62
N ALA A 219 -4.03 -2.19 18.95
CA ALA A 219 -2.81 -2.96 19.15
C ALA A 219 -2.97 -4.34 18.56
N SER A 220 -1.93 -4.84 17.93
CA SER A 220 -1.90 -6.20 17.39
C SER A 220 -0.52 -6.82 17.55
N TYR A 221 -0.52 -8.11 17.71
CA TYR A 221 0.69 -8.94 17.71
C TYR A 221 0.42 -10.21 16.93
N SER A 222 1.35 -10.59 16.07
CA SER A 222 1.29 -11.87 15.38
C SER A 222 2.63 -12.60 15.47
N TYR A 223 2.54 -13.91 15.54
CA TYR A 223 3.66 -14.82 15.51
C TYR A 223 3.47 -15.84 14.38
N GLY A 224 4.49 -16.07 13.62
CA GLY A 224 4.42 -16.98 12.49
C GLY A 224 5.69 -17.79 12.30
N SER A 225 5.74 -18.53 11.21
CA SER A 225 6.87 -19.39 10.85
C SER A 225 8.17 -18.59 10.77
N PHE A 226 9.29 -19.27 11.00
CA PHE A 226 10.64 -18.70 11.00
C PHE A 226 10.86 -17.68 12.12
N ASN A 227 10.24 -17.90 13.27
CA ASN A 227 10.29 -16.99 14.40
C ASN A 227 9.89 -15.56 14.01
N THR A 228 8.84 -15.43 13.21
CA THR A 228 8.38 -14.15 12.72
C THR A 228 7.46 -13.50 13.73
N HIS A 229 7.81 -12.31 14.19
CA HIS A 229 7.05 -11.48 15.11
C HIS A 229 6.67 -10.17 14.43
N LYS A 230 5.40 -9.80 14.53
CA LYS A 230 4.91 -8.50 14.06
C LYS A 230 4.08 -7.86 15.16
N SER A 231 4.46 -6.66 15.55
CA SER A 231 3.76 -5.88 16.58
C SER A 231 3.33 -4.54 16.00
N TYR A 232 2.18 -4.08 16.43
CA TYR A 232 1.62 -2.80 16.00
C TYR A 232 0.86 -2.17 17.16
N VAL A 233 1.08 -0.87 17.36
CA VAL A 233 0.33 -0.06 18.30
C VAL A 233 0.01 1.27 17.63
N ARG A 234 -1.23 1.68 17.75
CA ARG A 234 -1.69 2.98 17.32
C ARG A 234 -2.55 3.58 18.42
N PHE A 235 -2.25 4.81 18.82
CA PHE A 235 -3.09 5.54 19.76
C PHE A 235 -3.08 7.02 19.42
N GLY A 236 -4.13 7.70 19.84
CA GLY A 236 -4.28 9.11 19.62
C GLY A 236 -5.65 9.61 20.00
N GLN A 237 -5.86 10.90 19.76
CA GLN A 237 -7.11 11.56 20.01
C GLN A 237 -7.23 12.83 19.19
N ILE A 238 -8.45 13.14 18.75
CA ILE A 238 -8.83 14.44 18.22
C ILE A 238 -9.77 15.06 19.23
N PHE A 239 -9.34 16.16 19.86
CA PHE A 239 -10.16 16.88 20.83
C PHE A 239 -11.26 17.70 20.14
N LYS A 240 -12.31 18.01 20.89
CA LYS A 240 -13.41 18.83 20.38
C LYS A 240 -12.99 20.24 19.95
N ASN A 241 -11.92 20.77 20.55
CA ASN A 241 -11.34 22.06 20.15
C ASN A 241 -10.51 22.00 18.87
N GLY A 242 -10.37 20.81 18.27
CA GLY A 242 -9.62 20.60 17.03
C GLY A 242 -8.16 20.20 17.20
N PHE A 243 -7.61 20.26 18.41
CA PHE A 243 -6.26 19.74 18.67
C PHE A 243 -6.23 18.23 18.49
N MET A 244 -5.16 17.72 17.87
CA MET A 244 -4.97 16.29 17.64
C MET A 244 -3.54 15.84 17.94
N TYR A 245 -3.40 14.61 18.38
CA TYR A 245 -2.15 13.88 18.43
C TYR A 245 -2.38 12.43 18.03
N GLU A 246 -1.37 11.81 17.48
CA GLU A 246 -1.41 10.41 17.08
C GLU A 246 0.00 9.82 17.11
N VAL A 247 0.10 8.59 17.60
CA VAL A 247 1.34 7.82 17.58
C VAL A 247 1.06 6.46 17.00
N ASN A 248 1.84 6.08 15.99
CA ASN A 248 1.84 4.76 15.41
C ASN A 248 3.24 4.17 15.59
N ALA A 249 3.31 2.97 16.10
CA ALA A 249 4.57 2.24 16.24
C ALA A 249 4.38 0.82 15.75
N PHE A 250 5.34 0.32 15.02
CA PHE A 250 5.33 -1.06 14.57
C PHE A 250 6.72 -1.66 14.50
N GLN A 251 6.77 -2.95 14.60
CA GLN A 251 7.99 -3.74 14.62
C GLN A 251 7.74 -5.04 13.85
N ASN A 252 8.74 -5.44 13.07
CA ASN A 252 8.77 -6.73 12.40
C ASN A 252 10.11 -7.40 12.71
N PHE A 253 10.06 -8.68 12.95
CA PHE A 253 11.23 -9.52 13.17
C PHE A 253 11.02 -10.86 12.50
N SER A 254 12.05 -11.40 11.85
CA SER A 254 12.05 -12.77 11.33
C SER A 254 13.47 -13.30 11.21
N ASP A 255 13.66 -14.55 11.56
CA ASP A 255 14.92 -15.25 11.29
C ASP A 255 15.11 -15.55 9.81
N ASN A 256 14.03 -15.60 9.03
CA ASN A 256 14.04 -15.93 7.59
C ASN A 256 14.90 -17.19 7.29
N ASP A 257 14.87 -18.14 8.19
CA ASP A 257 15.69 -19.36 8.13
C ASP A 257 14.98 -20.52 7.43
N TYR A 258 14.20 -20.19 6.42
CA TYR A 258 13.48 -21.16 5.60
C TYR A 258 14.41 -21.96 4.68
N TYR A 259 13.92 -23.12 4.26
CA TYR A 259 14.65 -23.98 3.32
C TYR A 259 14.52 -23.49 1.89
N VAL A 260 15.58 -23.65 1.13
CA VAL A 260 15.60 -23.41 -0.31
C VAL A 260 16.29 -24.55 -1.03
N ASP A 261 15.94 -24.77 -2.27
CA ASP A 261 16.62 -25.68 -3.18
C ASP A 261 17.72 -24.90 -3.89
N THR A 262 18.95 -25.37 -3.76
CA THR A 262 20.12 -24.64 -4.25
C THR A 262 21.27 -25.57 -4.61
N TYR A 263 22.22 -25.04 -5.37
CA TYR A 263 23.50 -25.67 -5.60
C TYR A 263 24.48 -25.26 -4.53
N VAL A 264 25.39 -26.17 -4.16
CA VAL A 264 26.43 -25.91 -3.18
C VAL A 264 27.77 -25.85 -3.88
N ARG A 265 28.52 -24.75 -3.65
CA ARG A 265 29.94 -24.68 -4.05
C ARG A 265 30.76 -25.45 -3.05
N ASP A 266 31.37 -26.55 -3.48
CA ASP A 266 32.31 -27.29 -2.71
C ASP A 266 33.70 -26.68 -2.77
N PHE A 267 34.54 -27.05 -1.81
CA PHE A 267 35.95 -26.74 -1.78
C PHE A 267 36.74 -27.96 -1.35
N GLU A 268 37.99 -28.03 -1.81
CA GLU A 268 38.92 -29.07 -1.43
C GLU A 268 40.16 -28.41 -0.83
N ILE A 269 40.64 -28.91 0.30
CA ILE A 269 41.90 -28.48 0.92
C ILE A 269 42.99 -29.44 0.43
N ARG A 270 43.98 -28.90 -0.27
CA ARG A 270 45.13 -29.68 -0.76
C ARG A 270 46.13 -29.95 0.38
N GLU A 271 47.01 -30.90 0.15
CA GLU A 271 48.05 -31.26 1.12
C GLU A 271 48.97 -30.09 1.50
N ASP A 272 49.15 -29.11 0.60
CA ASP A 272 49.93 -27.89 0.84
C ASP A 272 49.15 -26.80 1.59
N GLY A 273 47.87 -27.06 1.97
CA GLY A 273 47.00 -26.13 2.64
C GLY A 273 46.28 -25.16 1.70
N SER A 274 46.51 -25.23 0.38
CA SER A 274 45.79 -24.41 -0.59
C SER A 274 44.37 -24.93 -0.80
N VAL A 275 43.42 -24.02 -1.14
CA VAL A 275 42.03 -24.34 -1.38
C VAL A 275 41.77 -24.43 -2.88
N ARG A 276 41.19 -25.52 -3.32
CA ARG A 276 40.67 -25.70 -4.68
C ARG A 276 39.17 -25.60 -4.69
N PHE A 277 38.64 -24.86 -5.64
CA PHE A 277 37.19 -24.77 -5.90
C PHE A 277 36.85 -25.56 -7.16
N PRO A 278 36.26 -26.76 -7.04
CA PRO A 278 35.78 -27.48 -8.21
C PRO A 278 34.64 -26.71 -8.89
N PRO A 279 34.39 -26.97 -10.18
CA PRO A 279 33.23 -26.40 -10.88
C PRO A 279 31.94 -26.71 -10.17
N LEU A 280 30.99 -25.75 -10.19
CA LEU A 280 29.67 -25.92 -9.61
C LEU A 280 28.94 -27.10 -10.27
N ASP A 281 28.59 -28.12 -9.49
CA ASP A 281 27.86 -29.28 -9.97
C ASP A 281 26.35 -28.98 -9.97
N LYS A 282 25.82 -28.62 -11.14
CA LYS A 282 24.41 -28.33 -11.36
C LYS A 282 23.52 -29.57 -11.43
N SER A 283 24.09 -30.76 -11.38
CA SER A 283 23.33 -32.03 -11.36
C SER A 283 22.80 -32.35 -9.95
N LYS A 284 23.34 -31.72 -8.91
CA LYS A 284 22.98 -31.95 -7.52
C LYS A 284 22.27 -30.72 -6.95
N ILE A 285 21.01 -30.89 -6.54
CA ILE A 285 20.22 -29.88 -5.84
C ILE A 285 20.12 -30.30 -4.39
N TYR A 286 20.46 -29.37 -3.50
CA TYR A 286 20.41 -29.55 -2.05
C TYR A 286 19.27 -28.73 -1.46
N HIS A 287 18.57 -29.29 -0.50
CA HIS A 287 17.53 -28.60 0.27
C HIS A 287 18.13 -28.13 1.57
N LEU A 288 18.47 -26.86 1.66
CA LEU A 288 19.24 -26.28 2.76
C LEU A 288 18.57 -25.07 3.37
N LYS A 289 18.79 -24.89 4.64
CA LYS A 289 18.25 -23.81 5.45
C LYS A 289 19.09 -22.55 5.29
N ARG A 290 18.42 -21.39 5.18
CA ARG A 290 19.11 -20.11 5.23
C ARG A 290 19.67 -19.86 6.63
N PHE A 291 20.82 -19.17 6.74
CA PHE A 291 21.52 -18.95 8.00
C PHE A 291 21.96 -17.51 8.23
N ASN A 292 21.92 -16.65 7.23
CA ASN A 292 22.33 -15.24 7.32
C ASN A 292 21.29 -14.33 6.62
N ASP A 293 20.04 -14.41 7.05
CA ASP A 293 18.93 -13.69 6.43
C ASP A 293 17.97 -13.08 7.45
N GLN A 294 18.39 -12.94 8.70
CA GLN A 294 17.60 -12.31 9.74
C GLN A 294 17.26 -10.86 9.37
N TYR A 295 16.07 -10.48 9.70
CA TYR A 295 15.57 -9.13 9.48
C TYR A 295 14.80 -8.63 10.69
N HIS A 296 15.00 -7.37 11.05
CA HIS A 296 14.08 -6.66 11.92
C HIS A 296 14.00 -5.18 11.56
N ASN A 297 12.86 -4.59 11.78
CA ASN A 297 12.68 -3.17 11.70
C ASN A 297 11.76 -2.65 12.80
N GLU A 298 11.98 -1.43 13.19
CA GLU A 298 11.18 -0.68 14.12
C GLU A 298 10.86 0.69 13.52
N ALA A 299 9.62 1.11 13.63
CA ALA A 299 9.20 2.41 13.13
C ALA A 299 8.22 3.09 14.06
N VAL A 300 8.33 4.39 14.16
CA VAL A 300 7.43 5.24 14.93
C VAL A 300 7.03 6.44 14.08
N ILE A 301 5.73 6.69 14.01
CA ILE A 301 5.16 7.88 13.35
C ILE A 301 4.41 8.66 14.42
N GLY A 302 4.91 9.85 14.73
CA GLY A 302 4.23 10.80 15.62
C GLY A 302 3.62 11.94 14.82
N LYS A 303 2.43 12.37 15.20
CA LYS A 303 1.73 13.49 14.57
C LYS A 303 1.05 14.34 15.62
N ILE A 304 1.20 15.66 15.51
CA ILE A 304 0.47 16.66 16.28
C ILE A 304 -0.10 17.72 15.34
N GLY A 305 -1.22 18.31 15.71
CA GLY A 305 -1.78 19.35 14.87
C GLY A 305 -3.14 19.84 15.33
N VAL A 306 -3.77 20.59 14.46
CA VAL A 306 -5.13 21.10 14.64
C VAL A 306 -5.95 20.84 13.38
N VAL A 307 -7.25 20.67 13.59
CA VAL A 307 -8.23 20.46 12.51
C VAL A 307 -9.47 21.31 12.76
N GLY A 308 -10.18 21.64 11.69
CA GLY A 308 -11.47 22.31 11.78
C GLY A 308 -11.42 23.74 12.32
N LYS A 309 -10.31 24.44 12.18
CA LYS A 309 -10.17 25.85 12.55
C LYS A 309 -10.58 26.76 11.40
N LYS A 310 -11.03 27.97 11.72
CA LYS A 310 -11.39 28.97 10.69
C LYS A 310 -10.19 29.34 9.80
N TRP A 311 -8.99 29.30 10.34
CA TRP A 311 -7.75 29.64 9.65
C TRP A 311 -7.05 28.45 9.01
N ALA A 312 -7.43 27.21 9.38
CA ALA A 312 -6.89 26.00 8.81
C ALA A 312 -7.90 24.85 8.96
N ASP A 313 -8.25 24.19 7.88
CA ASP A 313 -9.01 22.94 7.96
C ASP A 313 -8.13 21.85 8.56
N ARG A 314 -6.82 21.91 8.27
CA ARG A 314 -5.83 21.05 8.87
C ARG A 314 -4.46 21.73 8.90
N LEU A 315 -3.81 21.65 10.04
CA LEU A 315 -2.38 21.91 10.18
C LEU A 315 -1.78 20.78 10.99
N ALA A 316 -0.85 20.03 10.43
CA ALA A 316 -0.25 18.89 11.11
C ALA A 316 1.26 18.85 10.93
N LEU A 317 1.96 18.55 12.01
CA LEU A 317 3.39 18.26 12.02
C LEU A 317 3.56 16.78 12.32
N SER A 318 4.27 16.07 11.45
CA SER A 318 4.52 14.63 11.56
C SER A 318 6.01 14.36 11.66
N PHE A 319 6.36 13.34 12.45
CA PHE A 319 7.71 12.81 12.55
C PHE A 319 7.67 11.32 12.28
N ASN A 320 8.41 10.88 11.29
CA ASN A 320 8.60 9.47 10.97
C ASN A 320 10.04 9.11 11.32
N TYR A 321 10.22 8.16 12.23
CA TYR A 321 11.51 7.57 12.51
C TYR A 321 11.45 6.07 12.26
N SER A 322 12.45 5.53 11.60
CA SER A 322 12.56 4.11 11.35
C SER A 322 13.98 3.63 11.43
N TYR A 323 14.12 2.38 11.82
CA TYR A 323 15.38 1.64 11.84
C TYR A 323 15.15 0.28 11.23
N PHE A 324 16.14 -0.23 10.48
CA PHE A 324 16.14 -1.60 10.00
C PHE A 324 17.52 -2.24 10.12
N TYR A 325 17.50 -3.54 10.31
CA TYR A 325 18.65 -4.41 10.23
C TYR A 325 18.30 -5.60 9.34
N LYS A 326 19.15 -5.87 8.36
CA LYS A 326 18.94 -6.95 7.41
C LYS A 326 20.24 -7.68 7.15
N GLU A 327 20.28 -8.95 7.51
CA GLU A 327 21.33 -9.85 7.08
C GLU A 327 21.17 -10.19 5.60
N ILE A 328 22.28 -10.35 4.91
CA ILE A 328 22.29 -10.65 3.47
C ILE A 328 23.03 -11.93 3.25
N GLN A 329 22.32 -12.99 2.89
CA GLN A 329 22.92 -14.29 2.63
C GLN A 329 23.35 -14.47 1.18
N THR A 330 22.60 -13.90 0.22
CA THR A 330 22.88 -14.08 -1.20
C THR A 330 23.08 -12.76 -1.92
N GLY A 331 23.90 -12.79 -2.97
CA GLY A 331 23.99 -11.69 -3.94
C GLY A 331 22.84 -11.73 -4.96
N VAL A 332 23.06 -11.07 -6.09
CA VAL A 332 22.10 -11.09 -7.23
C VAL A 332 21.88 -12.51 -7.72
N TYR A 333 22.92 -13.33 -7.69
CA TYR A 333 22.84 -14.76 -7.99
C TYR A 333 22.77 -15.55 -6.69
N GLN A 334 21.90 -16.53 -6.63
CA GLN A 334 21.68 -17.35 -5.44
C GLN A 334 22.92 -18.17 -5.02
N ASP A 335 23.82 -18.46 -5.93
CA ASP A 335 25.05 -19.19 -5.66
C ASP A 335 26.17 -18.33 -5.05
N VAL A 336 26.02 -17.00 -5.04
CA VAL A 336 26.92 -16.09 -4.34
C VAL A 336 26.43 -15.92 -2.91
N VAL A 337 27.16 -16.47 -1.94
CA VAL A 337 26.75 -16.58 -0.54
C VAL A 337 27.60 -15.72 0.37
N PHE A 338 26.94 -14.98 1.24
CA PHE A 338 27.57 -14.19 2.31
C PHE A 338 27.18 -14.77 3.66
N GLY A 339 28.17 -14.91 4.56
CA GLY A 339 27.94 -15.44 5.91
C GLY A 339 27.89 -14.39 7.01
N GLU A 340 28.44 -13.20 6.75
CA GLU A 340 28.55 -12.13 7.74
C GLU A 340 28.12 -10.77 7.24
N LYS A 341 27.60 -10.71 6.02
CA LYS A 341 27.13 -9.47 5.41
C LYS A 341 25.79 -9.06 5.98
N PHE A 342 25.68 -7.79 6.33
CA PHE A 342 24.41 -7.20 6.73
C PHE A 342 24.31 -5.74 6.26
N ARG A 343 23.09 -5.26 6.26
CA ARG A 343 22.77 -3.86 6.01
C ARG A 343 21.92 -3.34 7.14
N LYS A 344 22.22 -2.15 7.61
CA LYS A 344 21.41 -1.45 8.62
C LYS A 344 21.25 0.01 8.22
N GLY A 345 20.20 0.61 8.68
CA GLY A 345 19.96 2.00 8.42
C GLY A 345 18.87 2.58 9.29
N HIS A 346 18.86 3.89 9.35
CA HIS A 346 17.79 4.64 9.97
C HIS A 346 17.33 5.77 9.06
N SER A 347 16.13 6.22 9.29
CA SER A 347 15.51 7.29 8.54
C SER A 347 14.74 8.20 9.51
N LEU A 348 14.84 9.51 9.28
CA LEU A 348 14.06 10.52 9.96
C LEU A 348 13.39 11.41 8.91
N ALA A 349 12.08 11.54 8.97
CA ALA A 349 11.31 12.27 7.99
C ALA A 349 10.25 13.15 8.66
N PRO A 350 10.63 14.37 9.12
CA PRO A 350 9.64 15.35 9.56
C PRO A 350 8.87 15.90 8.38
N SER A 351 7.58 16.15 8.57
CA SER A 351 6.72 16.75 7.56
C SER A 351 5.72 17.73 8.17
N LEU A 352 5.38 18.74 7.39
CA LEU A 352 4.36 19.74 7.74
C LEU A 352 3.31 19.76 6.65
N GLU A 353 2.04 19.77 7.04
CA GLU A 353 0.92 19.89 6.13
C GLU A 353 -0.01 20.99 6.60
N TYR A 354 -0.34 21.93 5.73
CA TYR A 354 -1.35 22.95 5.91
C TYR A 354 -2.38 22.83 4.80
N TYR A 355 -3.64 22.71 5.17
CA TYR A 355 -4.76 22.67 4.26
C TYR A 355 -5.81 23.70 4.65
N LYS A 356 -6.24 24.49 3.68
CA LYS A 356 -7.31 25.45 3.84
C LYS A 356 -8.22 25.44 2.63
N LYS A 357 -9.48 25.12 2.88
CA LYS A 357 -10.54 25.14 1.89
C LYS A 357 -11.14 26.53 1.80
N ASN A 358 -11.51 26.97 0.60
CA ASN A 358 -12.11 28.27 0.35
C ASN A 358 -11.23 29.44 0.89
N LEU A 359 -9.94 29.42 0.58
CA LEU A 359 -9.01 30.46 0.96
C LEU A 359 -9.36 31.77 0.27
N PHE A 360 -9.76 32.79 1.03
CA PHE A 360 -10.19 34.12 0.56
C PHE A 360 -11.46 34.11 -0.29
N VAL A 361 -11.62 33.18 -1.24
CA VAL A 361 -12.76 33.06 -2.13
C VAL A 361 -13.27 31.62 -2.18
N LYS A 362 -14.55 31.45 -2.50
CA LYS A 362 -15.18 30.15 -2.62
C LYS A 362 -14.49 29.33 -3.75
N ASN A 363 -14.28 28.06 -3.49
CA ASN A 363 -13.66 27.06 -4.39
C ASN A 363 -12.14 27.31 -4.65
N LEU A 364 -11.51 28.19 -3.92
CA LEU A 364 -10.04 28.27 -3.90
C LEU A 364 -9.50 27.52 -2.70
N ASP A 365 -8.94 26.35 -2.91
CA ASP A 365 -8.35 25.52 -1.86
C ASP A 365 -6.81 25.63 -1.92
N LEU A 366 -6.19 25.68 -0.74
CA LEU A 366 -4.74 25.70 -0.62
C LEU A 366 -4.27 24.48 0.14
N LEU A 367 -3.33 23.73 -0.43
CA LEU A 367 -2.59 22.67 0.23
C LEU A 367 -1.09 23.00 0.17
N LEU A 368 -0.48 23.16 1.33
CA LEU A 368 0.96 23.33 1.46
C LEU A 368 1.51 22.10 2.19
N THR A 369 2.53 21.51 1.62
CA THR A 369 3.27 20.42 2.25
C THR A 369 4.76 20.73 2.22
N ALA A 370 5.43 20.45 3.32
CA ALA A 370 6.87 20.51 3.41
C ALA A 370 7.37 19.26 4.09
N ASN A 371 8.38 18.64 3.54
CA ASN A 371 8.97 17.43 4.12
C ASN A 371 10.49 17.47 3.99
N TYR A 372 11.15 16.89 4.97
CA TYR A 372 12.59 16.69 5.00
C TYR A 372 12.88 15.23 5.28
N ASN A 373 13.76 14.63 4.52
CA ASN A 373 14.15 13.24 4.69
C ASN A 373 15.65 13.14 4.95
N HIS A 374 16.02 12.44 6.01
CA HIS A 374 17.38 12.09 6.31
C HIS A 374 17.49 10.58 6.42
N ASN A 375 18.25 9.97 5.53
CA ASN A 375 18.45 8.53 5.47
C ASN A 375 19.94 8.21 5.59
N LEU A 376 20.27 7.25 6.43
CA LEU A 376 21.60 6.68 6.53
C LEU A 376 21.50 5.17 6.40
N THR A 377 22.20 4.62 5.42
CA THR A 377 22.27 3.16 5.21
C THR A 377 23.71 2.73 5.14
N ASN A 378 24.08 1.74 5.93
CA ASN A 378 25.41 1.13 5.96
C ASN A 378 25.33 -0.32 5.49
N ASN A 379 26.16 -0.65 4.51
CA ASN A 379 26.41 -2.04 4.12
C ASN A 379 27.70 -2.48 4.77
N VAL A 380 27.66 -3.57 5.52
CA VAL A 380 28.80 -4.08 6.28
C VAL A 380 29.01 -5.55 5.92
N ASP A 381 30.25 -5.88 5.59
CA ASP A 381 30.70 -7.25 5.44
C ASP A 381 32.05 -7.41 6.19
N THR A 382 31.99 -8.11 7.30
CA THR A 382 33.16 -8.33 8.16
C THR A 382 33.91 -9.61 7.79
N ALA A 383 33.40 -10.38 6.83
CA ALA A 383 33.98 -11.64 6.43
C ALA A 383 35.30 -11.45 5.68
N SER A 384 36.33 -12.19 6.08
CA SER A 384 37.58 -12.31 5.36
C SER A 384 37.66 -13.56 4.46
N ARG A 385 36.54 -14.28 4.32
CA ARG A 385 36.43 -15.54 3.59
C ARG A 385 35.12 -15.61 2.78
N ALA A 386 35.08 -16.43 1.75
CA ALA A 386 33.87 -16.77 1.04
C ALA A 386 33.09 -17.86 1.80
N TYR A 387 31.81 -17.90 1.57
CA TYR A 387 30.89 -18.88 2.17
C TYR A 387 30.16 -19.70 1.09
N ASN A 388 29.78 -20.91 1.45
CA ASN A 388 28.82 -21.70 0.68
C ASN A 388 27.48 -21.84 1.42
N TRP A 389 26.52 -22.53 0.81
CA TRP A 389 25.19 -22.72 1.41
C TRP A 389 25.17 -23.59 2.67
N ARG A 390 26.25 -24.27 2.98
CA ARG A 390 26.41 -25.00 4.26
C ARG A 390 26.99 -24.13 5.36
N GLY A 391 27.36 -22.88 5.07
CA GLY A 391 28.01 -21.98 6.00
C GLY A 391 29.51 -22.28 6.19
N GLU A 392 30.12 -22.99 5.23
CA GLU A 392 31.53 -23.39 5.23
C GLU A 392 32.41 -22.35 4.52
#